data_04eebffbc7eafd80b844d9e271dd76db
#
_entry.id   04eebffbc7eafd80b844d9e271dd76db
#
_cell.length_a   1.000
_cell.length_b   1.000
_cell.length_c   1.000
_cell.angle_alpha   90.00
_cell.angle_beta   90.00
_cell.angle_gamma   90.00
#
_symmetry.space_group_name_H-M   'P 1'
#
loop_
_entity.id
_entity.type
_entity.pdbx_description
1 polymer ?
#
loop_
_entity_poly.entity_id
_entity_poly.type
_entity_poly.pdbx_seq_one_letter_code
_entity_poly.pdbx_strand_id
1 'polypeptide(L)'
;NKFSNDYEIFAYGEELLRKYASAKYVVTSRIHCALPSLSLGTPTLYIDIPNDHNISSCRLNGIKEFFHIIHTNGTKLSCDLLKNDEKFNLKSSFTNKEDFITVKEKIKKTVIDFIKN
;
A
#
# COMPACT_ATOMS: atom_id res chain seq x y z
N ASN A 1 -18.47 20.38 -0.46
CA ASN A 1 -17.04 20.15 -0.47
C ASN A 1 -16.43 20.59 0.86
N LYS A 2 -15.65 19.69 1.45
CA LYS A 2 -15.00 19.90 2.75
C LYS A 2 -13.90 20.97 2.72
N PHE A 3 -13.38 21.27 1.54
CA PHE A 3 -12.24 22.18 1.36
C PHE A 3 -12.66 23.44 0.62
N SER A 4 -12.17 24.59 1.05
CA SER A 4 -12.53 25.87 0.48
C SER A 4 -11.65 26.28 -0.71
N ASN A 5 -10.47 25.66 -0.89
CA ASN A 5 -9.57 25.96 -1.99
C ASN A 5 -8.57 24.82 -2.22
N ASP A 6 -7.82 24.93 -3.31
CA ASP A 6 -6.85 23.92 -3.70
C ASP A 6 -5.69 23.78 -2.71
N TYR A 7 -5.29 24.85 -2.05
CA TYR A 7 -4.24 24.79 -1.04
C TYR A 7 -4.61 23.87 0.13
N GLU A 8 -5.87 23.93 0.56
CA GLU A 8 -6.35 23.07 1.64
C GLU A 8 -6.36 21.61 1.21
N ILE A 9 -6.70 21.33 -0.04
CA ILE A 9 -6.68 19.97 -0.58
C ILE A 9 -5.26 19.41 -0.58
N PHE A 10 -4.29 20.19 -1.08
CA PHE A 10 -2.89 19.77 -1.10
C PHE A 10 -2.31 19.63 0.30
N ALA A 11 -2.63 20.56 1.21
CA ALA A 11 -2.18 20.49 2.59
C ALA A 11 -2.72 19.24 3.29
N TYR A 12 -3.97 18.88 3.03
CA TYR A 12 -4.58 17.65 3.58
C TYR A 12 -3.90 16.41 3.02
N GLY A 13 -3.62 16.40 1.70
CA GLY A 13 -2.90 15.30 1.08
C GLY A 13 -1.51 15.11 1.66
N GLU A 14 -0.78 16.19 1.87
CA GLU A 14 0.54 16.15 2.50
C GLU A 14 0.46 15.63 3.93
N GLU A 15 -0.53 16.04 4.70
CA GLU A 15 -0.74 15.55 6.06
C GLU A 15 -0.99 14.05 6.08
N LEU A 16 -1.81 13.54 5.15
CA LEU A 16 -2.05 12.10 5.02
C LEU A 16 -0.77 11.33 4.70
N LEU A 17 0.05 11.85 3.79
CA LEU A 17 1.32 11.22 3.44
C LEU A 17 2.27 11.20 4.64
N ARG A 18 2.31 12.27 5.43
CA ARG A 18 3.11 12.30 6.66
C ARG A 18 2.63 11.26 7.67
N LYS A 19 1.33 11.09 7.81
CA LYS A 19 0.75 10.04 8.68
C LYS A 19 1.17 8.65 8.22
N TYR A 20 1.09 8.38 6.91
CA TYR A 20 1.52 7.09 6.36
C TYR A 20 3.01 6.86 6.59
N ALA A 21 3.83 7.88 6.36
CA ALA A 21 5.27 7.76 6.51
C ALA A 21 5.70 7.52 7.96
N SER A 22 4.98 8.08 8.93
CA SER A 22 5.32 7.98 10.35
C SER A 22 4.68 6.78 11.05
N ALA A 23 3.77 6.07 10.40
CA ALA A 23 3.12 4.90 10.99
C ALA A 23 4.11 3.75 11.15
N LYS A 24 3.95 2.96 12.20
CA LYS A 24 4.74 1.75 12.40
C LYS A 24 4.46 0.74 11.29
N TYR A 25 3.21 0.62 10.90
CA TYR A 25 2.75 -0.15 9.74
C TYR A 25 1.37 0.32 9.34
N VAL A 26 0.96 -0.02 8.12
CA VAL A 26 -0.35 0.31 7.57
C VAL A 26 -1.04 -0.99 7.15
N VAL A 27 -2.28 -1.14 7.56
CA VAL A 27 -3.13 -2.26 7.13
C VAL A 27 -4.34 -1.67 6.43
N THR A 28 -4.56 -2.03 5.19
CA THR A 28 -5.62 -1.40 4.40
C THR A 28 -6.09 -2.31 3.27
N SER A 29 -7.36 -2.16 2.91
CA SER A 29 -7.94 -2.75 1.70
C SER A 29 -8.02 -1.75 0.54
N ARG A 30 -7.53 -0.54 0.74
CA ARG A 30 -7.60 0.53 -0.27
C ARG A 30 -6.24 0.70 -0.94
N ILE A 31 -6.21 0.52 -2.25
CA ILE A 31 -4.96 0.59 -3.01
C ILE A 31 -4.35 2.00 -2.97
N HIS A 32 -5.17 3.05 -2.93
CA HIS A 32 -4.68 4.42 -2.86
C HIS A 32 -4.15 4.83 -1.48
N CYS A 33 -4.32 3.98 -0.48
CA CYS A 33 -3.62 4.08 0.80
C CYS A 33 -2.37 3.19 0.80
N ALA A 34 -2.50 1.97 0.27
CA ALA A 34 -1.44 0.99 0.28
C ALA A 34 -0.22 1.41 -0.56
N LEU A 35 -0.46 1.87 -1.79
CA LEU A 35 0.64 2.26 -2.69
C LEU A 35 1.49 3.41 -2.16
N PRO A 36 0.89 4.54 -1.70
CA PRO A 36 1.68 5.60 -1.09
C PRO A 36 2.46 5.13 0.13
N SER A 37 1.85 4.32 0.99
CA SER A 37 2.51 3.79 2.19
C SER A 37 3.71 2.93 1.83
N LEU A 38 3.55 2.04 0.85
CA LEU A 38 4.64 1.21 0.34
C LEU A 38 5.76 2.07 -0.23
N SER A 39 5.41 3.08 -1.03
CA SER A 39 6.36 3.98 -1.67
C SER A 39 7.18 4.78 -0.65
N LEU A 40 6.56 5.12 0.48
CA LEU A 40 7.23 5.85 1.57
C LEU A 40 8.08 4.94 2.46
N GLY A 41 8.09 3.64 2.19
CA GLY A 41 8.87 2.68 2.96
C GLY A 41 8.18 2.16 4.21
N THR A 42 6.94 2.55 4.46
CA THR A 42 6.19 2.08 5.63
C THR A 42 5.77 0.63 5.42
N PRO A 43 5.99 -0.27 6.40
CA PRO A 43 5.52 -1.64 6.30
C PRO A 43 4.01 -1.68 6.06
N THR A 44 3.58 -2.32 4.99
CA THR A 44 2.20 -2.26 4.52
C THR A 44 1.64 -3.65 4.27
N LEU A 45 0.47 -3.93 4.87
CA LEU A 45 -0.31 -5.12 4.64
C LEU A 45 -1.56 -4.75 3.84
N TYR A 46 -1.73 -5.40 2.72
CA TYR A 46 -2.91 -5.19 1.88
C TYR A 46 -3.95 -6.28 2.17
N ILE A 47 -5.19 -5.87 2.43
CA ILE A 47 -6.29 -6.81 2.66
C ILE A 47 -7.01 -7.06 1.35
N ASP A 48 -6.97 -8.29 0.89
CA ASP A 48 -7.69 -8.72 -0.31
C ASP A 48 -9.06 -9.25 0.10
N ILE A 49 -10.10 -8.48 -0.22
CA ILE A 49 -11.49 -8.85 0.08
C ILE A 49 -12.09 -9.49 -1.17
N PRO A 50 -12.39 -10.80 -1.14
CA PRO A 50 -13.02 -11.44 -2.28
C PRO A 50 -14.42 -10.89 -2.50
N ASN A 51 -14.85 -10.85 -3.75
CA ASN A 51 -16.19 -10.42 -4.16
C ASN A 51 -16.50 -8.95 -3.88
N ASP A 52 -15.46 -8.09 -3.80
CA ASP A 52 -15.70 -6.67 -3.81
C ASP A 52 -16.07 -6.24 -5.24
N HIS A 53 -17.35 -6.04 -5.46
CA HIS A 53 -17.88 -5.69 -6.79
C HIS A 53 -17.44 -4.31 -7.27
N ASN A 54 -16.91 -3.49 -6.39
CA ASN A 54 -16.45 -2.14 -6.73
C ASN A 54 -15.04 -2.13 -7.31
N ILE A 55 -14.32 -3.24 -7.21
CA ILE A 55 -12.94 -3.33 -7.68
C ILE A 55 -12.87 -4.47 -8.69
N SER A 56 -12.56 -4.12 -9.93
CA SER A 56 -12.23 -5.11 -10.93
C SER A 56 -10.92 -5.78 -10.53
N SER A 57 -10.95 -7.08 -10.28
CA SER A 57 -9.77 -7.84 -9.87
C SER A 57 -8.61 -7.72 -10.86
N CYS A 58 -8.92 -7.52 -12.15
CA CYS A 58 -7.91 -7.38 -13.18
C CYS A 58 -7.13 -6.06 -13.09
N ARG A 59 -7.69 -5.02 -12.47
CA ARG A 59 -6.98 -3.73 -12.29
C ARG A 59 -5.82 -3.84 -11.32
N LEU A 60 -5.89 -4.78 -10.39
CA LEU A 60 -4.89 -4.94 -9.34
C LEU A 60 -3.90 -6.06 -9.62
N ASN A 61 -4.10 -6.79 -10.73
CA ASN A 61 -3.15 -7.81 -11.13
C ASN A 61 -1.79 -7.15 -11.43
N GLY A 62 -0.74 -7.73 -10.90
CA GLY A 62 0.60 -7.17 -10.98
C GLY A 62 0.93 -6.20 -9.84
N ILE A 63 -0.04 -5.41 -9.38
CA ILE A 63 0.18 -4.49 -8.25
C ILE A 63 0.15 -5.24 -6.93
N LYS A 64 -0.76 -6.19 -6.79
CA LYS A 64 -0.89 -6.99 -5.56
C LYS A 64 0.41 -7.74 -5.21
N GLU A 65 1.19 -8.06 -6.22
CA GLU A 65 2.46 -8.78 -6.02
C GLU A 65 3.48 -7.99 -5.21
N PHE A 66 3.33 -6.67 -5.13
CA PHE A 66 4.24 -5.81 -4.37
C PHE A 66 4.00 -5.86 -2.87
N PHE A 67 2.88 -6.41 -2.43
CA PHE A 67 2.45 -6.37 -1.03
C PHE A 67 2.46 -7.75 -0.38
N HIS A 68 2.67 -7.74 0.93
CA HIS A 68 2.21 -8.84 1.77
C HIS A 68 0.69 -8.74 1.86
N ILE A 69 -0.01 -9.79 1.54
CA ILE A 69 -1.46 -9.79 1.40
C ILE A 69 -2.10 -10.60 2.50
N ILE A 70 -3.12 -10.00 3.14
CA ILE A 70 -4.02 -10.71 4.02
C ILE A 70 -5.21 -11.14 3.18
N HIS A 71 -5.37 -12.46 3.00
CA HIS A 71 -6.54 -13.02 2.34
C HIS A 71 -7.60 -13.35 3.36
N THR A 72 -8.84 -12.96 3.09
CA THR A 72 -9.96 -13.29 3.95
C THR A 72 -11.10 -13.84 3.12
N ASN A 73 -11.75 -14.87 3.65
CA ASN A 73 -12.99 -15.41 3.07
C ASN A 73 -14.23 -15.03 3.91
N GLY A 74 -14.05 -14.07 4.84
CA GLY A 74 -15.10 -13.67 5.77
C GLY A 74 -15.07 -14.38 7.11
N THR A 75 -14.42 -15.54 7.21
CA THR A 75 -14.33 -16.31 8.45
C THR A 75 -12.91 -16.64 8.85
N LYS A 76 -12.00 -16.73 7.87
CA LYS A 76 -10.58 -17.05 8.11
C LYS A 76 -9.70 -15.99 7.46
N LEU A 77 -8.59 -15.73 8.11
CA LEU A 77 -7.54 -14.87 7.60
C LEU A 77 -6.30 -15.71 7.31
N SER A 78 -5.65 -15.44 6.19
CA SER A 78 -4.37 -16.04 5.85
C SER A 78 -3.42 -14.97 5.32
N CYS A 79 -2.14 -15.10 5.64
CA CYS A 79 -1.12 -14.17 5.19
C CYS A 79 0.22 -14.90 5.05
N ASP A 80 1.02 -14.54 4.07
CA ASP A 80 2.33 -15.14 3.84
C ASP A 80 3.30 -14.90 5.01
N LEU A 81 3.06 -13.88 5.83
CA LEU A 81 3.86 -13.59 7.02
C LEU A 81 3.49 -14.46 8.23
N LEU A 82 2.34 -15.12 8.19
CA LEU A 82 1.84 -15.96 9.29
C LEU A 82 2.03 -17.42 8.92
N LYS A 83 2.75 -18.14 9.74
CA LYS A 83 2.96 -19.58 9.58
C LYS A 83 2.06 -20.32 10.56
N ASN A 84 1.29 -21.30 10.05
CA ASN A 84 0.60 -22.32 10.88
C ASN A 84 -0.22 -21.74 12.04
N ASP A 85 -1.28 -20.99 11.74
CA ASP A 85 -2.22 -20.43 12.73
C ASP A 85 -1.62 -19.44 13.72
N GLU A 86 -0.45 -18.88 13.41
CA GLU A 86 0.10 -17.77 14.21
C GLU A 86 -0.83 -16.57 14.13
N LYS A 87 -1.10 -15.98 15.28
CA LYS A 87 -1.87 -14.74 15.34
C LYS A 87 -0.97 -13.56 15.01
N PHE A 88 -1.48 -12.65 14.19
CA PHE A 88 -0.78 -11.40 13.91
C PHE A 88 -0.66 -10.59 15.21
N ASN A 89 0.56 -10.29 15.61
CA ASN A 89 0.83 -9.54 16.82
C ASN A 89 1.22 -8.11 16.45
N LEU A 90 0.57 -7.11 17.05
CA LEU A 90 0.87 -5.71 16.84
C LEU A 90 2.32 -5.33 17.22
N LYS A 91 2.97 -6.15 18.02
CA LYS A 91 4.38 -5.98 18.39
C LYS A 91 5.34 -6.57 17.38
N SER A 92 4.84 -7.41 16.47
CA SER A 92 5.66 -8.00 15.43
C SER A 92 6.07 -6.93 14.41
N SER A 93 7.30 -7.01 13.96
CA SER A 93 7.77 -6.18 12.86
C SER A 93 7.91 -7.01 11.61
N PHE A 94 7.67 -6.41 10.48
CA PHE A 94 7.89 -7.02 9.18
C PHE A 94 8.43 -5.98 8.21
N THR A 95 9.02 -6.44 7.11
CA THR A 95 9.51 -5.57 6.06
C THR A 95 8.69 -5.79 4.80
N ASN A 96 8.57 -4.74 3.99
CA ASN A 96 7.90 -4.83 2.71
C ASN A 96 8.69 -5.74 1.77
N LYS A 97 8.00 -6.34 0.80
CA LYS A 97 8.66 -7.01 -0.32
C LYS A 97 9.48 -6.01 -1.10
N GLU A 98 10.58 -6.47 -1.69
CA GLU A 98 11.50 -5.61 -2.42
C GLU A 98 11.16 -5.51 -3.91
N ASP A 99 10.20 -6.26 -4.40
CA ASP A 99 9.84 -6.35 -5.81
C ASP A 99 9.51 -4.98 -6.42
N PHE A 100 8.87 -4.10 -5.63
CA PHE A 100 8.50 -2.77 -6.12
C PHE A 100 9.69 -1.83 -6.29
N ILE A 101 10.81 -2.07 -5.62
CA ILE A 101 11.97 -1.19 -5.62
C ILE A 101 12.54 -1.07 -7.04
N THR A 102 12.65 -2.17 -7.74
CA THR A 102 13.14 -2.20 -9.13
C THR A 102 12.26 -1.35 -10.04
N VAL A 103 10.94 -1.50 -9.92
CA VAL A 103 9.98 -0.72 -10.70
C VAL A 103 10.06 0.75 -10.35
N LYS A 104 10.14 1.08 -9.07
CA LYS A 104 10.27 2.45 -8.57
C LYS A 104 11.51 3.13 -9.14
N GLU A 105 12.65 2.47 -9.09
CA GLU A 105 13.91 3.02 -9.61
C GLU A 105 13.85 3.20 -11.13
N LYS A 106 13.23 2.28 -11.83
CA LYS A 106 13.04 2.39 -13.28
C LYS A 106 12.18 3.58 -13.66
N ILE A 107 11.05 3.78 -12.96
CA ILE A 107 10.17 4.92 -13.19
C ILE A 107 10.91 6.21 -12.90
N LYS A 108 11.61 6.28 -11.78
CA LYS A 108 12.40 7.44 -11.38
C LYS A 108 13.43 7.81 -12.45
N LYS A 109 14.17 6.83 -12.95
CA LYS A 109 15.15 7.04 -14.01
C LYS A 109 14.48 7.56 -15.29
N THR A 110 13.36 6.99 -15.69
CA THR A 110 12.63 7.41 -16.88
C THR A 110 12.18 8.86 -16.77
N VAL A 111 11.66 9.25 -15.62
CA VAL A 111 11.24 10.64 -15.37
C VAL A 111 12.42 11.60 -15.41
N ILE A 112 13.53 11.25 -14.78
CA ILE A 112 14.74 12.08 -14.77
C ILE A 112 15.29 12.23 -16.19
N ASP A 113 15.38 11.17 -16.96
CA ASP A 113 15.85 11.21 -18.33
C ASP A 113 14.93 12.10 -19.21
N PHE A 114 13.63 12.02 -19.00
CA PHE A 114 12.66 12.87 -19.71
C PHE A 114 12.87 14.36 -19.39
N ILE A 115 13.10 14.69 -18.12
CA ILE A 115 13.29 16.07 -17.68
C ILE A 115 14.60 16.65 -18.26
N LYS A 116 15.66 15.83 -18.34
CA LYS A 116 16.96 16.27 -18.84
C LYS A 116 17.01 16.47 -20.36
N ASN A 117 16.08 15.88 -21.08
CA ASN A 117 15.99 16.02 -22.53
C ASN A 117 14.99 17.12 -22.87
#